data_aabab9134a1fa4a47dd2c33f7f3e7247
#
_entry.id   aabab9134a1fa4a47dd2c33f7f3e7247
#
_cell.length_a   1.000
_cell.length_b   1.000
_cell.length_c   1.000
_cell.angle_alpha   90.00
_cell.angle_beta   90.00
_cell.angle_gamma   90.00
#
_symmetry.space_group_name_H-M   'P 1'
#
loop_
_entity.id
_entity.type
_entity.pdbx_description
1 polymer ?
#
loop_
_entity_poly.entity_id
_entity_poly.type
_entity_poly.pdbx_seq_one_letter_code
_entity_poly.pdbx_strand_id
1 'polypeptide(L)'
;MKKLFLILIAFFSVSAFSQDPFDRKQREKTEYPKEGLTLPPVSTCVYSEPRLAEESPLAQLHIVGVVQYSKQAEVLFNDDGHILSVQVGQRIGKEGYLIEKVSKNSVTLQGYKAGQCEQTTSIMMRF
;
A
#
# COMPACT_ATOMS: atom_id res chain seq x y z
N MET A 1 30.64 21.05 54.65
CA MET A 1 30.07 19.90 53.93
C MET A 1 28.67 20.19 53.29
N LYS A 2 28.01 21.27 53.60
CA LYS A 2 26.69 21.64 53.00
C LYS A 2 26.76 22.25 51.61
N LYS A 3 27.91 22.71 51.14
CA LYS A 3 28.08 23.35 49.82
C LYS A 3 28.42 22.39 48.69
N LEU A 4 28.76 21.13 49.00
CA LEU A 4 29.13 20.14 47.99
C LEU A 4 27.91 19.41 47.41
N PHE A 5 26.76 19.47 48.10
CA PHE A 5 25.53 18.77 47.70
C PHE A 5 24.70 19.51 46.64
N LEU A 6 24.96 20.83 46.47
CA LEU A 6 24.23 21.67 45.51
C LEU A 6 24.77 21.59 44.07
N ILE A 7 25.99 21.07 43.89
CA ILE A 7 26.61 20.95 42.55
C ILE A 7 26.19 19.65 41.84
N LEU A 8 25.68 18.68 42.57
CA LEU A 8 25.34 17.38 41.97
C LEU A 8 23.94 17.32 41.28
N ILE A 9 23.11 18.35 41.49
CA ILE A 9 21.74 18.38 40.92
C ILE A 9 21.70 19.04 39.53
N ALA A 10 22.77 19.70 39.10
CA ALA A 10 22.78 20.45 37.83
C ALA A 10 23.10 19.60 36.58
N PHE A 11 23.40 18.29 36.72
CA PHE A 11 23.83 17.44 35.59
C PHE A 11 22.77 16.46 35.07
N PHE A 12 21.54 16.51 35.57
CA PHE A 12 20.45 15.71 35.02
C PHE A 12 19.50 16.50 34.11
N SER A 13 20.08 17.33 33.23
CA SER A 13 19.33 17.80 32.06
C SER A 13 19.29 16.64 31.05
N VAL A 14 18.42 15.66 31.29
CA VAL A 14 18.09 14.65 30.29
C VAL A 14 17.40 15.39 29.17
N SER A 15 18.12 15.63 28.08
CA SER A 15 17.54 16.04 26.82
C SER A 15 16.59 14.92 26.37
N ALA A 16 15.32 15.06 26.69
CA ALA A 16 14.29 14.25 26.09
C ALA A 16 14.30 14.59 24.59
N PHE A 17 14.98 13.80 23.80
CA PHE A 17 14.79 13.77 22.35
C PHE A 17 13.36 13.29 22.12
N SER A 18 12.44 14.21 22.09
CA SER A 18 11.09 13.96 21.61
C SER A 18 11.22 13.67 20.11
N GLN A 19 11.29 12.40 19.75
CA GLN A 19 11.14 12.00 18.37
C GLN A 19 9.70 12.30 17.98
N ASP A 20 9.54 13.24 17.06
CA ASP A 20 8.24 13.59 16.50
C ASP A 20 7.71 12.38 15.71
N PRO A 21 6.62 11.71 16.15
CA PRO A 21 6.07 10.57 15.43
C PRO A 21 5.52 10.94 14.05
N PHE A 22 5.43 12.23 13.73
CA PHE A 22 4.96 12.74 12.46
C PHE A 22 6.08 13.26 11.54
N ASP A 23 7.35 13.03 11.90
CA ASP A 23 8.47 13.43 11.05
C ASP A 23 8.41 12.68 9.71
N ARG A 24 8.22 13.45 8.63
CA ARG A 24 8.17 12.94 7.25
C ARG A 24 9.43 12.21 6.85
N LYS A 25 10.59 12.58 7.40
CA LYS A 25 11.88 11.94 7.10
C LYS A 25 11.97 10.49 7.60
N GLN A 26 11.20 10.14 8.64
CA GLN A 26 11.12 8.75 9.09
C GLN A 26 10.21 7.89 8.21
N ARG A 27 9.25 8.48 7.50
CA ARG A 27 8.37 7.75 6.59
C ARG A 27 9.06 7.33 5.30
N GLU A 28 10.08 8.07 4.87
CA GLU A 28 10.84 7.73 3.66
C GLU A 28 11.78 6.54 3.87
N LYS A 29 12.09 6.16 5.11
CA LYS A 29 12.94 5.01 5.45
C LYS A 29 12.18 3.71 5.63
N THR A 30 10.88 3.70 5.53
CA THR A 30 10.14 2.45 5.44
C THR A 30 10.32 1.93 4.01
N GLU A 31 11.49 1.36 3.74
CA GLU A 31 11.64 0.49 2.58
C GLU A 31 10.60 -0.62 2.72
N TYR A 32 9.52 -0.48 1.98
CA TYR A 32 8.62 -1.60 1.76
C TYR A 32 9.47 -2.74 1.23
N PRO A 33 9.40 -3.93 1.82
CA PRO A 33 10.13 -5.06 1.27
C PRO A 33 9.72 -5.17 -0.20
N LYS A 34 10.65 -4.89 -1.07
CA LYS A 34 10.56 -5.22 -2.49
C LYS A 34 10.70 -6.74 -2.61
N GLU A 35 9.78 -7.47 -1.99
CA GLU A 35 9.58 -8.84 -2.40
C GLU A 35 9.13 -8.74 -3.84
N GLY A 36 10.02 -9.18 -4.72
CA GLY A 36 9.81 -9.10 -6.16
C GLY A 36 8.53 -9.83 -6.51
N LEU A 37 7.44 -9.07 -6.57
CA LEU A 37 6.21 -9.54 -7.17
C LEU A 37 6.54 -9.73 -8.64
N THR A 38 6.87 -10.94 -9.03
CA THR A 38 6.99 -11.32 -10.44
C THR A 38 5.58 -11.29 -11.02
N LEU A 39 5.16 -10.10 -11.45
CA LEU A 39 3.89 -9.95 -12.12
C LEU A 39 3.96 -10.67 -13.48
N PRO A 40 2.92 -11.42 -13.84
CA PRO A 40 2.81 -11.98 -15.16
C PRO A 40 2.85 -10.84 -16.21
N PRO A 41 3.35 -11.11 -17.42
CA PRO A 41 3.38 -10.10 -18.47
C PRO A 41 1.96 -9.56 -18.73
N VAL A 42 1.94 -8.28 -19.13
CA VAL A 42 0.70 -7.54 -19.42
C VAL A 42 -0.21 -8.34 -20.36
N SER A 43 -1.43 -8.62 -19.93
CA SER A 43 -2.39 -9.28 -20.79
C SER A 43 -2.95 -8.28 -21.82
N THR A 44 -3.09 -8.71 -23.05
CA THR A 44 -3.73 -7.94 -24.13
C THR A 44 -5.24 -8.18 -24.19
N CYS A 45 -5.82 -8.72 -23.13
CA CYS A 45 -7.24 -9.06 -23.06
C CYS A 45 -8.12 -7.80 -23.01
N VAL A 46 -9.27 -7.87 -23.64
CA VAL A 46 -10.29 -6.82 -23.57
C VAL A 46 -11.14 -7.04 -22.33
N TYR A 47 -11.37 -5.97 -21.57
CA TYR A 47 -12.14 -5.99 -20.34
C TYR A 47 -13.45 -5.23 -20.53
N SER A 48 -14.51 -5.74 -19.94
CA SER A 48 -15.83 -5.10 -19.90
C SER A 48 -16.03 -4.20 -18.69
N GLU A 49 -15.27 -4.48 -17.62
CA GLU A 49 -15.37 -3.74 -16.37
C GLU A 49 -14.56 -2.43 -16.42
N PRO A 50 -15.00 -1.39 -15.67
CA PRO A 50 -14.24 -0.15 -15.56
C PRO A 50 -12.84 -0.40 -15.05
N ARG A 51 -11.85 0.23 -15.67
CA ARG A 51 -10.44 0.11 -15.30
C ARG A 51 -9.89 1.46 -14.87
N LEU A 52 -9.20 1.48 -13.73
CA LEU A 52 -8.52 2.64 -13.20
C LEU A 52 -7.00 2.46 -13.31
N ALA A 53 -6.26 3.56 -13.34
CA ALA A 53 -4.80 3.57 -13.47
C ALA A 53 -4.28 2.76 -14.67
N GLU A 54 -4.86 2.96 -15.84
CA GLU A 54 -4.54 2.21 -17.06
C GLU A 54 -3.09 2.35 -17.53
N GLU A 55 -2.46 3.47 -17.19
CA GLU A 55 -1.07 3.77 -17.53
C GLU A 55 -0.07 3.19 -16.53
N SER A 56 -0.52 2.92 -15.30
CA SER A 56 0.35 2.53 -14.18
C SER A 56 0.39 1.02 -14.00
N PRO A 57 1.57 0.39 -14.07
CA PRO A 57 1.67 -1.04 -13.77
C PRO A 57 1.35 -1.31 -12.30
N LEU A 58 0.76 -2.47 -12.00
CA LEU A 58 0.38 -2.83 -10.63
C LEU A 58 1.56 -2.77 -9.64
N ALA A 59 2.78 -3.02 -10.11
CA ALA A 59 3.99 -2.93 -9.29
C ALA A 59 4.28 -1.51 -8.74
N GLN A 60 3.73 -0.47 -9.35
CA GLN A 60 3.85 0.92 -8.89
C GLN A 60 2.70 1.34 -7.97
N LEU A 61 1.64 0.57 -7.93
CA LEU A 61 0.46 0.85 -7.13
C LEU A 61 0.63 0.27 -5.72
N HIS A 62 0.46 1.11 -4.71
CA HIS A 62 0.59 0.70 -3.32
C HIS A 62 -0.75 0.83 -2.60
N ILE A 63 -1.17 -0.21 -1.90
CA ILE A 63 -2.37 -0.14 -1.07
C ILE A 63 -2.05 0.72 0.17
N VAL A 64 -2.80 1.80 0.36
CA VAL A 64 -2.67 2.71 1.51
C VAL A 64 -3.78 2.51 2.53
N GLY A 65 -4.84 1.82 2.16
CA GLY A 65 -5.92 1.51 3.07
C GLY A 65 -7.11 0.82 2.40
N VAL A 66 -8.03 0.39 3.22
CA VAL A 66 -9.31 -0.17 2.82
C VAL A 66 -10.41 0.53 3.60
N VAL A 67 -11.44 0.94 2.89
CA VAL A 67 -12.66 1.48 3.50
C VAL A 67 -13.77 0.45 3.34
N GLN A 68 -14.34 0.05 4.46
CA GLN A 68 -15.38 -0.96 4.47
C GLN A 68 -16.72 -0.32 4.84
N TYR A 69 -17.67 -0.40 3.94
CA TYR A 69 -19.05 -0.01 4.17
C TYR A 69 -19.90 -1.24 4.47
N SER A 70 -21.14 -1.04 4.87
CA SER A 70 -22.05 -2.15 5.21
C SER A 70 -22.27 -3.15 4.08
N LYS A 71 -22.13 -2.75 2.82
CA LYS A 71 -22.38 -3.59 1.63
C LYS A 71 -21.27 -3.56 0.58
N GLN A 72 -20.27 -2.70 0.75
CA GLN A 72 -19.22 -2.48 -0.24
C GLN A 72 -17.89 -2.28 0.46
N ALA A 73 -16.82 -2.68 -0.20
CA ALA A 73 -15.46 -2.39 0.21
C ALA A 73 -14.73 -1.66 -0.91
N GLU A 74 -13.94 -0.67 -0.54
CA GLU A 74 -13.11 0.11 -1.45
C GLU A 74 -11.66 -0.01 -1.01
N VAL A 75 -10.76 -0.19 -1.96
CA VAL A 75 -9.33 -0.22 -1.75
C VAL A 75 -8.75 1.11 -2.20
N LEU A 76 -7.99 1.73 -1.33
CA LEU A 76 -7.28 2.96 -1.64
C LEU A 76 -5.86 2.61 -2.11
N PHE A 77 -5.56 2.95 -3.35
CA PHE A 77 -4.23 2.83 -3.93
C PHE A 77 -3.57 4.18 -4.04
N ASN A 78 -2.28 4.21 -3.81
CA ASN A 78 -1.42 5.35 -4.13
C ASN A 78 -0.71 5.06 -5.45
N ASP A 79 -0.90 5.94 -6.43
CA ASP A 79 -0.23 5.98 -7.71
C ASP A 79 0.57 7.28 -7.81
N ASP A 80 1.85 7.21 -7.52
CA ASP A 80 2.77 8.36 -7.55
C ASP A 80 2.24 9.63 -6.85
N GLY A 81 1.68 9.46 -5.66
CA GLY A 81 1.12 10.54 -4.84
C GLY A 81 -0.38 10.83 -5.08
N HIS A 82 -1.00 10.19 -6.05
CA HIS A 82 -2.44 10.27 -6.30
C HIS A 82 -3.16 9.09 -5.64
N ILE A 83 -4.19 9.41 -4.87
CA ILE A 83 -5.01 8.38 -4.23
C ILE A 83 -6.18 8.02 -5.13
N LEU A 84 -6.30 6.74 -5.44
CA LEU A 84 -7.37 6.16 -6.24
C LEU A 84 -8.22 5.25 -5.36
N SER A 85 -9.53 5.41 -5.41
CA SER A 85 -10.47 4.48 -4.76
C SER A 85 -11.00 3.49 -5.78
N VAL A 86 -10.84 2.21 -5.50
CA VAL A 86 -11.22 1.11 -6.40
C VAL A 86 -12.15 0.16 -5.65
N GLN A 87 -13.30 -0.09 -6.21
CA GLN A 87 -14.31 -0.98 -5.63
C GLN A 87 -14.11 -2.44 -6.07
N VAL A 88 -14.67 -3.35 -5.30
CA VAL A 88 -14.79 -4.75 -5.71
C VAL A 88 -15.57 -4.83 -7.04
N GLY A 89 -15.06 -5.57 -7.99
CA GLY A 89 -15.62 -5.69 -9.34
C GLY A 89 -15.06 -4.68 -10.35
N GLN A 90 -14.24 -3.74 -9.93
CA GLN A 90 -13.50 -2.85 -10.83
C GLN A 90 -12.09 -3.39 -11.09
N ARG A 91 -11.50 -2.95 -12.21
CA ARG A 91 -10.14 -3.32 -12.59
C ARG A 91 -9.16 -2.21 -12.30
N ILE A 92 -7.93 -2.58 -12.02
CA ILE A 92 -6.85 -1.64 -11.72
C ILE A 92 -5.56 -2.03 -12.43
N GLY A 93 -4.80 -1.01 -12.76
CA GLY A 93 -3.47 -1.15 -13.34
C GLY A 93 -3.46 -1.42 -14.83
N LYS A 94 -2.28 -1.27 -15.41
CA LYS A 94 -2.04 -1.52 -16.83
C LYS A 94 -2.38 -2.97 -17.23
N GLU A 95 -2.14 -3.89 -16.32
CA GLU A 95 -2.43 -5.32 -16.49
C GLU A 95 -3.93 -5.67 -16.38
N GLY A 96 -4.75 -4.74 -15.84
CA GLY A 96 -6.19 -4.91 -15.73
C GLY A 96 -6.62 -5.94 -14.68
N TYR A 97 -6.01 -5.94 -13.51
CA TYR A 97 -6.41 -6.83 -12.41
C TYR A 97 -7.77 -6.44 -11.83
N LEU A 98 -8.64 -7.42 -11.70
CA LEU A 98 -9.96 -7.28 -11.07
C LEU A 98 -9.82 -7.37 -9.56
N ILE A 99 -10.43 -6.43 -8.83
CA ILE A 99 -10.58 -6.54 -7.37
C ILE A 99 -11.67 -7.59 -7.09
N GLU A 100 -11.25 -8.78 -6.68
CA GLU A 100 -12.15 -9.90 -6.43
C GLU A 100 -12.71 -9.88 -5.01
N LYS A 101 -11.81 -9.71 -4.03
CA LYS A 101 -12.16 -9.76 -2.62
C LYS A 101 -11.29 -8.86 -1.79
N VAL A 102 -11.89 -8.21 -0.80
CA VAL A 102 -11.21 -7.41 0.21
C VAL A 102 -11.37 -8.06 1.57
N SER A 103 -10.26 -8.28 2.24
CA SER A 103 -10.18 -8.81 3.60
C SER A 103 -9.57 -7.75 4.54
N LYS A 104 -9.49 -8.05 5.81
CA LYS A 104 -9.02 -7.11 6.84
C LYS A 104 -7.58 -6.61 6.59
N ASN A 105 -6.70 -7.45 6.08
CA ASN A 105 -5.26 -7.14 5.86
C ASN A 105 -4.78 -7.56 4.47
N SER A 106 -5.69 -7.87 3.56
CA SER A 106 -5.31 -8.30 2.20
C SER A 106 -6.40 -8.03 1.19
N VAL A 107 -5.97 -7.86 -0.04
CA VAL A 107 -6.83 -7.73 -1.21
C VAL A 107 -6.47 -8.83 -2.18
N THR A 108 -7.47 -9.59 -2.63
CA THR A 108 -7.31 -10.59 -3.68
C THR A 108 -7.66 -9.97 -5.01
N LEU A 109 -6.73 -10.05 -5.95
CA LEU A 109 -6.89 -9.58 -7.31
C LEU A 109 -6.88 -10.75 -8.27
N GLN A 110 -7.69 -10.68 -9.30
CA GLN A 110 -7.77 -11.67 -10.36
C GLN A 110 -7.29 -11.06 -11.68
N GLY A 111 -6.33 -11.72 -12.32
CA GLY A 111 -5.84 -11.34 -13.64
C GLY A 111 -5.92 -12.48 -14.61
N TYR A 112 -5.61 -12.22 -15.88
CA TYR A 112 -5.46 -13.24 -16.89
C TYR A 112 -4.01 -13.69 -16.99
N LYS A 113 -3.80 -14.96 -17.34
CA LYS A 113 -2.47 -15.43 -17.70
C LYS A 113 -2.05 -14.80 -19.03
N ALA A 114 -0.75 -14.55 -19.17
CA ALA A 114 -0.17 -14.00 -20.40
C ALA A 114 -0.62 -14.79 -21.64
N GLY A 115 -1.20 -14.07 -22.61
CA GLY A 115 -1.66 -14.65 -23.87
C GLY A 115 -2.90 -15.56 -23.79
N GLN A 116 -3.52 -15.68 -22.59
CA GLN A 116 -4.67 -16.56 -22.37
C GLN A 116 -5.78 -15.82 -21.64
N CYS A 117 -6.69 -15.21 -22.39
CA CYS A 117 -7.80 -14.44 -21.80
C CYS A 117 -8.90 -15.33 -21.18
N GLU A 118 -8.82 -16.62 -21.30
CA GLU A 118 -9.75 -17.57 -20.68
C GLU A 118 -9.26 -18.13 -19.35
N GLN A 119 -7.95 -18.03 -19.08
CA GLN A 119 -7.35 -18.55 -17.85
C GLN A 119 -7.03 -17.40 -16.90
N THR A 120 -7.63 -17.47 -15.71
CA THR A 120 -7.40 -16.50 -14.65
C THR A 120 -6.32 -16.96 -13.68
N THR A 121 -5.66 -15.99 -13.08
CA THR A 121 -4.72 -16.19 -11.97
C THR A 121 -5.06 -15.21 -10.86
N SER A 122 -4.93 -15.64 -9.62
CA SER A 122 -5.19 -14.80 -8.46
C SER A 122 -3.89 -14.42 -7.78
N ILE A 123 -3.77 -13.18 -7.40
CA ILE A 123 -2.69 -12.68 -6.56
C ILE A 123 -3.26 -12.05 -5.30
N MET A 124 -2.51 -12.12 -4.22
CA MET A 124 -2.89 -11.52 -2.94
C MET A 124 -1.91 -10.43 -2.56
N MET A 125 -2.40 -9.22 -2.42
CA MET A 125 -1.64 -8.10 -1.87
C MET A 125 -1.97 -7.92 -0.39
N ARG A 126 -0.96 -7.79 0.46
CA ARG A 126 -1.10 -7.48 1.88
C ARG A 126 -0.72 -6.04 2.15
N PHE A 127 -1.29 -5.47 3.20
CA PHE A 127 -1.02 -4.10 3.66
C PHE A 127 -1.06 -4.02 5.18
#